data_c0e0a0d704db40b9e8e5b942cb04865b
#
_entry.id   c0e0a0d704db40b9e8e5b942cb04865b
#
_cell.length_a   1.000
_cell.length_b   1.000
_cell.length_c   1.000
_cell.angle_alpha   90.00
_cell.angle_beta   90.00
_cell.angle_gamma   90.00
#
_symmetry.space_group_name_H-M   'P 1'
#
loop_
_entity.id
_entity.type
_entity.pdbx_description
1 polymer ?
#
loop_
_entity_poly.entity_id
_entity_poly.type
_entity_poly.pdbx_seq_one_letter_code
_entity_poly.pdbx_strand_id
1 'polypeptide(L)'
;KINKYGFIESPYKKVKDGVVQDKVEYLSAMEETKYTIAQANTKLDKNGKIIEDLVSCRQNLNFLLSKPDTIDYIDVSPKQLVSVAASLIPFLENDDANRALMGSNMMRQAVPLLKPESPLVGTGIESDVALDSGVTIVAKRDGIVDKIDGKRIVIKVTEETEFSESGVDIYNLQKFKRSNQNTCI
;
A
#
# COMPACT_ATOMS: atom_id res chain seq x y z
N LYS A 1 -3.70 8.74 6.32
CA LYS A 1 -3.98 10.16 6.02
C LYS A 1 -3.93 10.94 7.31
N ILE A 2 -3.61 12.22 7.26
CA ILE A 2 -3.62 13.12 8.44
C ILE A 2 -4.71 14.15 8.22
N ASN A 3 -5.55 14.38 9.23
CA ASN A 3 -6.61 15.37 9.17
C ASN A 3 -6.09 16.79 9.48
N LYS A 4 -6.97 17.79 9.39
CA LYS A 4 -6.64 19.21 9.65
C LYS A 4 -6.13 19.47 11.07
N TYR A 5 -6.44 18.59 12.02
CA TYR A 5 -6.06 18.68 13.43
C TYR A 5 -4.80 17.88 13.78
N GLY A 6 -4.17 17.21 12.80
CA GLY A 6 -2.97 16.39 13.01
C GLY A 6 -3.25 14.95 13.46
N PHE A 7 -4.52 14.50 13.54
CA PHE A 7 -4.85 13.12 13.86
C PHE A 7 -4.70 12.21 12.64
N ILE A 8 -4.24 10.99 12.89
CA ILE A 8 -4.13 9.95 11.87
C ILE A 8 -5.50 9.37 11.61
N GLU A 9 -5.88 9.30 10.35
CA GLU A 9 -7.08 8.63 9.86
C GLU A 9 -6.69 7.35 9.13
N SER A 10 -7.30 6.23 9.55
CA SER A 10 -7.08 4.91 8.95
C SER A 10 -8.14 4.60 7.89
N PRO A 11 -7.81 3.85 6.83
CA PRO A 11 -8.75 3.50 5.77
C PRO A 11 -9.61 2.29 6.18
N TYR A 12 -10.89 2.37 5.88
CA TYR A 12 -11.87 1.29 6.04
C TYR A 12 -12.76 1.19 4.81
N LYS A 13 -13.27 0.00 4.51
CA LYS A 13 -14.32 -0.18 3.50
C LYS A 13 -15.68 -0.20 4.19
N LYS A 14 -16.64 0.53 3.63
CA LYS A 14 -18.00 0.59 4.16
C LYS A 14 -18.74 -0.71 3.85
N VAL A 15 -19.51 -1.20 4.83
CA VAL A 15 -20.42 -2.33 4.65
C VAL A 15 -21.85 -1.80 4.70
N LYS A 16 -22.70 -2.28 3.81
CA LYS A 16 -24.12 -1.96 3.79
C LYS A 16 -24.91 -3.24 3.54
N ASP A 17 -25.81 -3.56 4.46
CA ASP A 17 -26.66 -4.76 4.38
C ASP A 17 -25.86 -6.07 4.15
N GLY A 18 -24.71 -6.19 4.85
CA GLY A 18 -23.81 -7.34 4.72
C GLY A 18 -23.00 -7.40 3.41
N VAL A 19 -23.01 -6.33 2.61
CA VAL A 19 -22.22 -6.22 1.36
C VAL A 19 -21.15 -5.17 1.50
N VAL A 20 -19.89 -5.55 1.24
CA VAL A 20 -18.73 -4.66 1.27
C VAL A 20 -18.72 -3.79 0.02
N GLN A 21 -18.63 -2.49 0.21
CA GLN A 21 -18.52 -1.51 -0.87
C GLN A 21 -17.04 -1.26 -1.21
N ASP A 22 -16.74 -0.93 -2.45
CA ASP A 22 -15.38 -0.58 -2.86
C ASP A 22 -14.91 0.78 -2.37
N LYS A 23 -15.84 1.61 -1.90
CA LYS A 23 -15.52 2.94 -1.39
C LYS A 23 -14.75 2.84 -0.09
N VAL A 24 -13.55 3.41 -0.08
CA VAL A 24 -12.71 3.55 1.12
C VAL A 24 -13.05 4.87 1.82
N GLU A 25 -13.37 4.79 3.09
CA GLU A 25 -13.57 5.94 3.98
C GLU A 25 -12.46 5.97 5.03
N TYR A 26 -12.06 7.17 5.43
CA TYR A 26 -11.02 7.35 6.44
C TYR A 26 -11.65 7.77 7.75
N LEU A 27 -11.37 7.03 8.81
CA LEU A 27 -11.88 7.28 10.15
C LEU A 27 -10.73 7.58 11.12
N SER A 28 -10.94 8.55 11.99
CA SER A 28 -10.09 8.80 13.15
C SER A 28 -10.35 7.77 14.24
N ALA A 29 -9.43 7.62 15.20
CA ALA A 29 -9.59 6.68 16.31
C ALA A 29 -10.84 6.95 17.15
N MET A 30 -11.26 8.21 17.29
CA MET A 30 -12.48 8.57 18.02
C MET A 30 -13.77 8.21 17.26
N GLU A 31 -13.74 8.27 15.93
CA GLU A 31 -14.87 7.87 15.10
C GLU A 31 -14.99 6.35 15.03
N GLU A 32 -13.85 5.66 14.97
CA GLU A 32 -13.77 4.20 14.93
C GLU A 32 -14.50 3.55 16.11
N THR A 33 -14.44 4.13 17.32
CA THR A 33 -15.11 3.57 18.52
C THR A 33 -16.62 3.52 18.41
N LYS A 34 -17.22 4.31 17.53
CA LYS A 34 -18.69 4.39 17.35
C LYS A 34 -19.24 3.28 16.46
N TYR A 35 -18.39 2.65 15.65
CA TYR A 35 -18.79 1.71 14.60
C TYR A 35 -18.38 0.28 14.92
N THR A 36 -19.14 -0.66 14.37
CA THR A 36 -18.80 -2.09 14.40
C THR A 36 -17.94 -2.41 13.18
N ILE A 37 -16.70 -2.83 13.42
CA ILE A 37 -15.70 -3.04 12.37
C ILE A 37 -15.34 -4.52 12.32
N ALA A 38 -15.53 -5.14 11.16
CA ALA A 38 -15.14 -6.51 10.89
C ALA A 38 -13.66 -6.62 10.53
N GLN A 39 -13.08 -7.78 10.78
CA GLN A 39 -11.69 -8.07 10.38
C GLN A 39 -11.58 -8.30 8.88
N ALA A 40 -10.40 -7.95 8.32
CA ALA A 40 -10.12 -8.09 6.89
C ALA A 40 -10.10 -9.54 6.37
N ASN A 41 -9.94 -10.52 7.26
CA ASN A 41 -9.94 -11.96 6.93
C ASN A 41 -11.35 -12.58 6.82
N THR A 42 -12.40 -11.79 7.01
CA THR A 42 -13.80 -12.22 6.84
C THR A 42 -14.02 -12.76 5.43
N LYS A 43 -14.68 -13.91 5.31
CA LYS A 43 -14.94 -14.55 4.01
C LYS A 43 -16.01 -13.80 3.25
N LEU A 44 -15.65 -13.38 2.05
CA LEU A 44 -16.52 -12.67 1.12
C LEU A 44 -16.83 -13.54 -0.10
N ASP A 45 -18.04 -13.40 -0.63
CA ASP A 45 -18.41 -13.94 -1.95
C ASP A 45 -17.85 -13.06 -3.08
N LYS A 46 -17.92 -13.53 -4.31
CA LYS A 46 -17.50 -12.79 -5.52
C LYS A 46 -18.17 -11.43 -5.67
N ASN A 47 -19.34 -11.26 -5.10
CA ASN A 47 -20.12 -10.01 -5.10
C ASN A 47 -19.83 -9.11 -3.87
N GLY A 48 -18.82 -9.45 -3.04
CA GLY A 48 -18.51 -8.70 -1.82
C GLY A 48 -19.46 -8.94 -0.65
N LYS A 49 -20.37 -9.94 -0.74
CA LYS A 49 -21.26 -10.28 0.36
C LYS A 49 -20.55 -11.15 1.40
N ILE A 50 -20.77 -10.86 2.66
CA ILE A 50 -20.25 -11.66 3.79
C ILE A 50 -20.99 -13.00 3.82
N ILE A 51 -20.23 -14.10 3.84
CA ILE A 51 -20.79 -15.47 3.81
C ILE A 51 -21.05 -16.01 5.22
N GLU A 52 -20.28 -15.55 6.20
CA GLU A 52 -20.31 -16.05 7.57
C GLU A 52 -21.54 -15.54 8.32
N ASP A 53 -22.24 -16.41 9.05
CA ASP A 53 -23.41 -16.05 9.87
C ASP A 53 -23.03 -15.17 11.07
N LEU A 54 -21.83 -15.39 11.62
CA LEU A 54 -21.25 -14.64 12.73
C LEU A 54 -19.80 -14.24 12.37
N VAL A 55 -19.55 -12.95 12.41
CA VAL A 55 -18.27 -12.35 12.05
C VAL A 55 -17.58 -11.81 13.29
N SER A 56 -16.27 -12.04 13.39
CA SER A 56 -15.45 -11.43 14.44
C SER A 56 -15.27 -9.94 14.16
N CYS A 57 -15.78 -9.13 15.08
CA CYS A 57 -15.78 -7.67 14.96
C CYS A 57 -15.18 -7.03 16.20
N ARG A 58 -14.80 -5.77 16.07
CA ARG A 58 -14.45 -4.90 17.21
C ARG A 58 -15.39 -3.71 17.26
N GLN A 59 -15.78 -3.34 18.45
CA GLN A 59 -16.56 -2.13 18.75
C GLN A 59 -16.13 -1.59 20.10
N ASN A 60 -15.85 -0.31 20.17
CA ASN A 60 -15.45 0.37 21.41
C ASN A 60 -14.40 -0.41 22.22
N LEU A 61 -13.32 -0.84 21.55
CA LEU A 61 -12.18 -1.63 22.09
C LEU A 61 -12.53 -3.05 22.57
N ASN A 62 -13.78 -3.50 22.41
CA ASN A 62 -14.19 -4.85 22.71
C ASN A 62 -14.28 -5.71 21.44
N PHE A 63 -13.94 -6.99 21.59
CA PHE A 63 -14.12 -7.98 20.53
C PHE A 63 -15.47 -8.68 20.74
N LEU A 64 -16.24 -8.79 19.69
CA LEU A 64 -17.55 -9.39 19.70
C LEU A 64 -17.84 -10.15 18.39
N LEU A 65 -18.80 -11.05 18.44
CA LEU A 65 -19.31 -11.71 17.25
C LEU A 65 -20.63 -11.02 16.87
N SER A 66 -20.70 -10.55 15.64
CA SER A 66 -21.87 -9.80 15.12
C SER A 66 -22.40 -10.43 13.85
N LYS A 67 -23.68 -10.21 13.59
CA LYS A 67 -24.31 -10.59 12.32
C LYS A 67 -23.86 -9.65 11.20
N PRO A 68 -23.79 -10.11 9.94
CA PRO A 68 -23.35 -9.28 8.79
C PRO A 68 -24.12 -7.95 8.66
N ASP A 69 -25.42 -7.96 8.97
CA ASP A 69 -26.29 -6.77 8.83
C ASP A 69 -25.98 -5.65 9.83
N THR A 70 -25.28 -5.97 10.94
CA THR A 70 -24.91 -5.01 11.98
C THR A 70 -23.50 -4.46 11.84
N ILE A 71 -22.78 -4.83 10.77
CA ILE A 71 -21.42 -4.40 10.51
C ILE A 71 -21.45 -3.12 9.70
N ASP A 72 -20.76 -2.08 10.19
CA ASP A 72 -20.67 -0.79 9.52
C ASP A 72 -19.48 -0.72 8.57
N TYR A 73 -18.34 -1.25 8.99
CA TYR A 73 -17.09 -1.21 8.25
C TYR A 73 -16.32 -2.53 8.32
N ILE A 74 -15.40 -2.71 7.38
CA ILE A 74 -14.43 -3.80 7.35
C ILE A 74 -13.03 -3.25 7.11
N ASP A 75 -12.03 -3.85 7.73
CA ASP A 75 -10.62 -3.52 7.49
C ASP A 75 -10.25 -3.76 6.02
N VAL A 76 -9.46 -2.88 5.44
CA VAL A 76 -9.07 -2.96 4.02
C VAL A 76 -8.18 -4.17 3.75
N SER A 77 -7.21 -4.45 4.65
CA SER A 77 -6.26 -5.56 4.48
C SER A 77 -5.68 -5.99 5.81
N PRO A 78 -5.41 -7.29 6.02
CA PRO A 78 -4.70 -7.78 7.20
C PRO A 78 -3.24 -7.30 7.25
N LYS A 79 -2.66 -6.88 6.14
CA LYS A 79 -1.29 -6.33 6.05
C LYS A 79 -1.11 -5.02 6.85
N GLN A 80 -2.18 -4.33 7.21
CA GLN A 80 -2.13 -3.12 8.04
C GLN A 80 -1.62 -3.35 9.47
N LEU A 81 -1.61 -4.59 9.95
CA LEU A 81 -1.11 -4.95 11.29
C LEU A 81 0.41 -4.86 11.40
N VAL A 82 1.12 -4.90 10.29
CA VAL A 82 2.58 -4.93 10.24
C VAL A 82 3.14 -3.71 9.51
N SER A 83 4.41 -3.39 9.76
CA SER A 83 5.11 -2.33 9.02
C SER A 83 5.32 -2.73 7.55
N VAL A 84 5.62 -1.74 6.70
CA VAL A 84 5.91 -2.00 5.28
C VAL A 84 7.07 -3.00 5.12
N ALA A 85 8.15 -2.85 5.90
CA ALA A 85 9.28 -3.77 5.85
C ALA A 85 8.87 -5.20 6.24
N ALA A 86 8.12 -5.38 7.32
CA ALA A 86 7.63 -6.69 7.73
C ALA A 86 6.66 -7.30 6.72
N SER A 87 5.84 -6.50 6.05
CA SER A 87 4.89 -6.96 5.04
C SER A 87 5.54 -7.45 3.74
N LEU A 88 6.83 -7.16 3.53
CA LEU A 88 7.63 -7.69 2.43
C LEU A 88 8.25 -9.07 2.71
N ILE A 89 8.15 -9.58 3.94
CA ILE A 89 8.68 -10.90 4.31
C ILE A 89 7.67 -11.98 3.93
N PRO A 90 7.99 -12.87 2.99
CA PRO A 90 7.10 -13.99 2.67
C PRO A 90 7.06 -14.97 3.84
N PHE A 91 5.88 -15.56 4.09
CA PHE A 91 5.63 -16.50 5.19
C PHE A 91 5.96 -15.96 6.59
N LEU A 92 5.74 -14.66 6.81
CA LEU A 92 6.03 -13.97 8.07
C LEU A 92 5.36 -14.64 9.28
N GLU A 93 4.17 -15.20 9.10
CA GLU A 93 3.42 -15.90 10.15
C GLU A 93 4.12 -17.13 10.70
N ASN A 94 5.08 -17.69 9.96
CA ASN A 94 5.87 -18.86 10.36
C ASN A 94 7.24 -18.50 10.95
N ASP A 95 7.59 -17.20 10.98
CA ASP A 95 8.87 -16.71 11.46
C ASP A 95 8.82 -16.31 12.95
N ASP A 96 9.92 -16.53 13.66
CA ASP A 96 10.12 -15.97 14.99
C ASP A 96 10.25 -14.44 14.93
N ALA A 97 9.68 -13.75 15.93
CA ALA A 97 9.69 -12.29 15.99
C ALA A 97 11.09 -11.68 15.95
N ASN A 98 12.07 -12.31 16.62
CA ASN A 98 13.46 -11.84 16.61
C ASN A 98 14.08 -11.93 15.20
N ARG A 99 13.80 -13.00 14.47
CA ARG A 99 14.30 -13.18 13.09
C ARG A 99 13.61 -12.25 12.11
N ALA A 100 12.33 -12.01 12.27
CA ALA A 100 11.60 -11.02 11.48
C ALA A 100 12.15 -9.60 11.69
N LEU A 101 12.49 -9.24 12.93
CA LEU A 101 13.14 -7.97 13.24
C LEU A 101 14.51 -7.84 12.56
N MET A 102 15.34 -8.87 12.64
CA MET A 102 16.65 -8.89 11.98
C MET A 102 16.51 -8.77 10.47
N GLY A 103 15.59 -9.53 9.84
CA GLY A 103 15.31 -9.48 8.42
C GLY A 103 14.83 -8.11 7.97
N SER A 104 13.93 -7.48 8.70
CA SER A 104 13.45 -6.12 8.43
C SER A 104 14.59 -5.09 8.45
N ASN A 105 15.51 -5.23 9.40
CA ASN A 105 16.67 -4.36 9.49
C ASN A 105 17.63 -4.55 8.31
N MET A 106 17.85 -5.80 7.89
CA MET A 106 18.72 -6.12 6.74
C MET A 106 18.13 -5.64 5.41
N MET A 107 16.81 -5.69 5.22
CA MET A 107 16.17 -5.15 4.02
C MET A 107 16.46 -3.66 3.81
N ARG A 108 16.59 -2.88 4.89
CA ARG A 108 16.93 -1.45 4.81
C ARG A 108 18.38 -1.18 4.41
N GLN A 109 19.23 -2.21 4.41
CA GLN A 109 20.65 -2.13 4.00
C GLN A 109 20.87 -2.70 2.60
N ALA A 110 19.81 -3.01 1.86
CA ALA A 110 19.90 -3.56 0.52
C ALA A 110 20.53 -2.55 -0.45
N VAL A 111 21.38 -3.05 -1.33
CA VAL A 111 22.03 -2.27 -2.40
C VAL A 111 21.50 -2.79 -3.72
N PRO A 112 21.12 -1.91 -4.69
CA PRO A 112 20.67 -2.32 -6.01
C PRO A 112 21.70 -3.20 -6.72
N LEU A 113 21.22 -4.28 -7.33
CA LEU A 113 22.05 -5.17 -8.13
C LEU A 113 22.31 -4.57 -9.51
N LEU A 114 23.40 -4.98 -10.16
CA LEU A 114 23.69 -4.60 -11.55
C LEU A 114 22.59 -5.06 -12.53
N LYS A 115 22.05 -6.24 -12.28
CA LYS A 115 20.89 -6.78 -13.00
C LYS A 115 19.83 -7.16 -11.99
N PRO A 116 18.84 -6.27 -11.72
CA PRO A 116 17.75 -6.58 -10.81
C PRO A 116 16.81 -7.60 -11.46
N GLU A 117 16.31 -8.52 -10.64
CA GLU A 117 15.31 -9.51 -11.03
C GLU A 117 14.15 -9.50 -10.02
N SER A 118 12.96 -9.85 -10.48
CA SER A 118 11.81 -9.98 -9.58
C SER A 118 11.99 -11.21 -8.68
N PRO A 119 11.55 -11.15 -7.42
CA PRO A 119 11.61 -12.30 -6.52
C PRO A 119 10.68 -13.41 -7.02
N LEU A 120 11.13 -14.67 -6.89
CA LEU A 120 10.32 -15.85 -7.22
C LEU A 120 9.15 -16.01 -6.27
N VAL A 121 9.34 -15.65 -5.00
CA VAL A 121 8.32 -15.67 -3.95
C VAL A 121 8.21 -14.28 -3.37
N GLY A 122 7.03 -13.70 -3.43
CA GLY A 122 6.75 -12.37 -2.93
C GLY A 122 5.43 -12.30 -2.18
N THR A 123 5.15 -11.15 -1.58
CA THR A 123 3.93 -10.88 -0.81
C THR A 123 2.86 -10.15 -1.63
N GLY A 124 3.19 -9.70 -2.82
CA GLY A 124 2.30 -8.98 -3.73
C GLY A 124 2.23 -7.47 -3.51
N ILE A 125 2.99 -6.90 -2.58
CA ILE A 125 3.06 -5.44 -2.37
C ILE A 125 4.37 -4.83 -2.90
N GLU A 126 5.25 -5.61 -3.49
CA GLU A 126 6.57 -5.18 -3.94
C GLU A 126 6.48 -4.07 -4.99
N SER A 127 5.55 -4.21 -5.95
CA SER A 127 5.32 -3.20 -6.99
C SER A 127 4.86 -1.88 -6.40
N ASP A 128 3.89 -1.91 -5.49
CA ASP A 128 3.32 -0.72 -4.87
C ASP A 128 4.37 -0.01 -4.01
N VAL A 129 5.15 -0.78 -3.24
CA VAL A 129 6.25 -0.23 -2.44
C VAL A 129 7.33 0.40 -3.32
N ALA A 130 7.67 -0.21 -4.45
CA ALA A 130 8.65 0.35 -5.38
C ALA A 130 8.17 1.67 -6.00
N LEU A 131 6.89 1.76 -6.38
CA LEU A 131 6.29 2.98 -6.93
C LEU A 131 6.23 4.09 -5.88
N ASP A 132 5.74 3.78 -4.67
CA ASP A 132 5.51 4.75 -3.61
C ASP A 132 6.82 5.21 -2.93
N SER A 133 7.89 4.45 -3.02
CA SER A 133 9.20 4.79 -2.45
C SER A 133 9.82 6.06 -3.04
N GLY A 134 9.39 6.47 -4.24
CA GLY A 134 9.97 7.59 -4.98
C GLY A 134 11.38 7.35 -5.53
N VAL A 135 11.93 6.15 -5.38
CA VAL A 135 13.23 5.75 -5.95
C VAL A 135 13.11 5.47 -7.45
N THR A 136 11.97 4.94 -7.87
CA THR A 136 11.65 4.71 -9.27
C THR A 136 11.04 5.95 -9.89
N ILE A 137 11.47 6.30 -11.10
CA ILE A 137 10.89 7.40 -11.87
C ILE A 137 9.75 6.83 -12.71
N VAL A 138 8.54 7.33 -12.47
CA VAL A 138 7.32 6.91 -13.17
C VAL A 138 6.88 8.01 -14.12
N ALA A 139 6.46 7.64 -15.33
CA ALA A 139 5.87 8.59 -16.28
C ALA A 139 4.59 9.20 -15.71
N LYS A 140 4.47 10.53 -15.81
CA LYS A 140 3.30 11.27 -15.30
C LYS A 140 2.13 11.23 -16.26
N ARG A 141 2.42 11.18 -17.56
CA ARG A 141 1.44 11.23 -18.66
C ARG A 141 1.82 10.23 -19.74
N ASP A 142 0.86 9.86 -20.56
CA ASP A 142 1.08 9.00 -21.70
C ASP A 142 1.88 9.75 -22.78
N GLY A 143 2.84 9.06 -23.39
CA GLY A 143 3.70 9.69 -24.36
C GLY A 143 4.62 8.73 -25.10
N ILE A 144 5.34 9.27 -26.07
CA ILE A 144 6.32 8.55 -26.87
C ILE A 144 7.72 9.04 -26.49
N VAL A 145 8.63 8.10 -26.26
CA VAL A 145 10.03 8.41 -25.96
C VAL A 145 10.67 9.04 -27.20
N ASP A 146 11.09 10.30 -27.11
CA ASP A 146 11.74 11.04 -28.20
C ASP A 146 13.26 10.87 -28.15
N LYS A 147 13.86 11.12 -26.97
CA LYS A 147 15.31 11.03 -26.78
C LYS A 147 15.66 10.36 -25.46
N ILE A 148 16.71 9.56 -25.48
CA ILE A 148 17.31 8.92 -24.31
C ILE A 148 18.78 9.30 -24.24
N ASP A 149 19.18 9.74 -23.06
CA ASP A 149 20.57 10.08 -22.74
C ASP A 149 20.96 9.37 -21.42
N GLY A 150 22.22 9.24 -21.12
CA GLY A 150 22.72 8.60 -19.89
C GLY A 150 22.26 9.28 -18.58
N LYS A 151 21.68 10.48 -18.66
CA LYS A 151 21.22 11.26 -17.51
C LYS A 151 19.74 11.63 -17.55
N ARG A 152 19.08 11.48 -18.70
CA ARG A 152 17.70 11.93 -18.89
C ARG A 152 16.96 11.14 -19.94
N ILE A 153 15.66 11.09 -19.80
CA ILE A 153 14.70 10.58 -20.78
C ILE A 153 13.76 11.73 -21.13
N VAL A 154 13.58 11.96 -22.42
CA VAL A 154 12.67 12.98 -22.96
C VAL A 154 11.49 12.28 -23.59
N ILE A 155 10.29 12.57 -23.08
CA ILE A 155 9.03 11.99 -23.55
C ILE A 155 8.18 13.08 -24.17
N LYS A 156 7.77 12.87 -25.42
CA LYS A 156 6.76 13.71 -26.08
C LYS A 156 5.39 13.21 -25.68
N VAL A 157 4.59 14.09 -25.06
CA VAL A 157 3.23 13.79 -24.57
C VAL A 157 2.30 13.61 -25.74
N THR A 158 1.45 12.58 -25.72
CA THR A 158 0.45 12.29 -26.75
C THR A 158 -0.94 12.81 -26.41
N GLU A 159 -1.18 13.13 -25.15
CA GLU A 159 -2.44 13.76 -24.72
C GLU A 159 -2.52 15.22 -25.17
N GLU A 160 -3.74 15.69 -25.42
CA GLU A 160 -4.00 17.10 -25.68
C GLU A 160 -3.65 17.90 -24.43
N THR A 161 -2.60 18.69 -24.53
CA THR A 161 -2.14 19.56 -23.44
C THR A 161 -2.96 20.87 -23.47
N GLU A 162 -3.41 21.29 -22.30
CA GLU A 162 -3.94 22.64 -22.13
C GLU A 162 -2.87 23.68 -22.48
N PHE A 163 -3.27 24.88 -22.94
CA PHE A 163 -2.36 25.93 -23.43
C PHE A 163 -1.23 26.34 -22.46
N SER A 164 -1.32 25.96 -21.19
CA SER A 164 -0.32 26.27 -20.15
C SER A 164 0.68 25.16 -19.87
N GLU A 165 0.51 23.97 -20.42
CA GLU A 165 1.38 22.83 -20.13
C GLU A 165 2.38 22.53 -21.26
N SER A 166 3.58 22.10 -20.88
CA SER A 166 4.61 21.67 -21.85
C SER A 166 4.19 20.38 -22.54
N GLY A 167 4.30 20.33 -23.86
CA GLY A 167 4.10 19.11 -24.65
C GLY A 167 5.23 18.07 -24.52
N VAL A 168 6.22 18.32 -23.65
CA VAL A 168 7.37 17.44 -23.45
C VAL A 168 7.67 17.31 -21.96
N ASP A 169 7.83 16.06 -21.49
CA ASP A 169 8.27 15.72 -20.15
C ASP A 169 9.73 15.28 -20.14
N ILE A 170 10.53 15.88 -19.26
CA ILE A 170 11.94 15.54 -19.11
C ILE A 170 12.14 14.88 -17.75
N TYR A 171 12.59 13.62 -17.75
CA TYR A 171 12.90 12.84 -16.55
C TYR A 171 14.42 12.75 -16.38
N ASN A 172 14.92 13.36 -15.32
CA ASN A 172 16.33 13.29 -14.97
C ASN A 172 16.62 12.02 -14.16
N LEU A 173 17.57 11.22 -14.63
CA LEU A 173 18.00 9.99 -13.98
C LEU A 173 19.16 10.26 -13.02
N GLN A 174 19.14 9.59 -11.89
CA GLN A 174 20.22 9.65 -10.91
C GLN A 174 20.94 8.30 -10.82
N LYS A 175 22.27 8.35 -10.68
CA LYS A 175 23.04 7.13 -10.38
C LYS A 175 22.89 6.81 -8.90
N PHE A 176 22.54 5.56 -8.61
CA PHE A 176 22.59 5.06 -7.25
C PHE A 176 24.00 5.02 -6.72
N LYS A 177 24.17 5.45 -5.46
CA LYS A 177 25.44 5.42 -4.74
C LYS A 177 25.27 4.61 -3.46
N ARG A 178 26.27 3.81 -3.14
CA ARG A 178 26.34 3.17 -1.84
C ARG A 178 26.83 4.18 -0.79
N SER A 179 26.10 4.34 0.30
CA SER A 179 26.56 5.14 1.44
C SER A 179 27.58 4.36 2.29
N ASN A 180 28.30 5.07 3.19
CA ASN A 180 29.19 4.43 4.14
C ASN A 180 28.47 3.47 5.13
N GLN A 181 27.16 3.61 5.27
CA GLN A 181 26.31 2.76 6.11
C GLN A 181 25.64 1.61 5.33
N ASN A 182 26.15 1.29 4.14
CA ASN A 182 25.61 0.25 3.26
C ASN A 182 24.16 0.45 2.82
N THR A 183 23.68 1.68 2.74
CA THR A 183 22.40 2.03 2.16
C THR A 183 22.57 2.53 0.73
N CYS A 184 21.50 2.54 -0.04
CA CYS A 184 21.45 3.12 -1.38
C CYS A 184 20.89 4.55 -1.32
N ILE A 185 21.57 5.49 -1.96
CA ILE A 185 21.14 6.89 -2.11
C ILE A 185 20.93 7.20 -3.59
#